data_ed1c2ce192d1c2a8fa496f99cacd0d7c
#
_entry.id   ed1c2ce192d1c2a8fa496f99cacd0d7c
#
_cell.length_a   1.000
_cell.length_b   1.000
_cell.length_c   1.000
_cell.angle_alpha   90.00
_cell.angle_beta   90.00
_cell.angle_gamma   90.00
#
_symmetry.space_group_name_H-M   'P 1'
#
loop_
_entity.id
_entity.type
_entity.pdbx_description
1 polymer ?
#
loop_
_entity_poly.entity_id
_entity_poly.type
_entity_poly.pdbx_seq_one_letter_code
_entity_poly.pdbx_strand_id
1 'polypeptide(L)'
;MFDLRIALISIGTSLFWISLYLYSPVLSIHARSLGGTLPMIGLIVASYAFGQIIFRIPIGIYADKFGRKPFVVSSLVLSSLGGIWLGFSPDPWSLFAARTITGIAAAGWVAISVMYASFFREDNSTKTMAKVMSINSVSILGATSVGGLMADFMGTSSTFFAAGILAAIGALIVALISEPEYGKRNHRFKQSLNTIKSPSLIKVSLVAITLQFVTFGVTFGFLPIFAENLGASKSDLGFMTSAGLTSALIFTVICPWITKRIGLKNALYIASIFSIIALASIPFIESHYLLIPIQSLNGAGRGLMNTILISLAIRTASPDLRATAMGTYQAIYALGMMLGPSISGIIASIYGIPLVFWFGVLVTMLGLVVISSLKVQKYQRH
;
A
#
# COMPACT_ATOMS: atom_id res chain seq x y z
N MET A 1 17.07 -26.99 10.38
CA MET A 1 16.60 -27.50 9.08
C MET A 1 15.80 -26.39 8.41
N PHE A 2 16.22 -25.93 7.25
CA PHE A 2 15.50 -24.88 6.50
C PHE A 2 14.20 -25.52 6.00
N ASP A 3 13.04 -25.04 6.45
CA ASP A 3 11.76 -25.56 5.96
C ASP A 3 11.54 -25.01 4.54
N LEU A 4 11.69 -25.88 3.53
CA LEU A 4 11.53 -25.52 2.12
C LEU A 4 10.19 -24.80 1.86
N ARG A 5 9.13 -25.16 2.60
CA ARG A 5 7.82 -24.53 2.47
C ARG A 5 7.85 -23.06 2.86
N ILE A 6 8.63 -22.70 3.91
CA ILE A 6 8.81 -21.31 4.33
C ILE A 6 9.56 -20.50 3.26
N ALA A 7 10.57 -21.10 2.63
CA ALA A 7 11.27 -20.45 1.52
C ALA A 7 10.34 -20.22 0.33
N LEU A 8 9.59 -21.25 -0.07
CA LEU A 8 8.66 -21.16 -1.21
C LEU A 8 7.55 -20.15 -0.98
N ILE A 9 6.92 -20.11 0.22
CA ILE A 9 5.88 -19.09 0.51
C ILE A 9 6.48 -17.68 0.60
N SER A 10 7.73 -17.53 1.05
CA SER A 10 8.43 -16.25 1.05
C SER A 10 8.67 -15.75 -0.38
N ILE A 11 9.13 -16.63 -1.28
CA ILE A 11 9.29 -16.33 -2.71
C ILE A 11 7.95 -15.97 -3.34
N GLY A 12 6.89 -16.77 -3.11
CA GLY A 12 5.55 -16.49 -3.61
C GLY A 12 5.01 -15.14 -3.13
N THR A 13 5.23 -14.79 -1.85
CA THR A 13 4.86 -13.50 -1.29
C THR A 13 5.66 -12.35 -1.92
N SER A 14 6.96 -12.55 -2.15
CA SER A 14 7.81 -11.55 -2.84
C SER A 14 7.32 -11.33 -4.26
N LEU A 15 7.08 -12.39 -5.02
CA LEU A 15 6.59 -12.30 -6.41
C LEU A 15 5.22 -11.64 -6.50
N PHE A 16 4.34 -11.88 -5.52
CA PHE A 16 3.06 -11.19 -5.42
C PHE A 16 3.23 -9.67 -5.30
N TRP A 17 4.11 -9.19 -4.40
CA TRP A 17 4.33 -7.76 -4.22
C TRP A 17 5.09 -7.14 -5.39
N ILE A 18 6.07 -7.85 -5.94
CA ILE A 18 6.80 -7.40 -7.14
C ILE A 18 5.81 -7.22 -8.29
N SER A 19 4.91 -8.17 -8.53
CA SER A 19 3.95 -8.11 -9.62
C SER A 19 2.96 -6.94 -9.52
N LEU A 20 2.67 -6.45 -8.33
CA LEU A 20 1.75 -5.32 -8.12
C LEU A 20 2.44 -3.95 -8.17
N TYR A 21 3.78 -3.91 -7.92
CA TYR A 21 4.49 -2.64 -7.76
C TYR A 21 5.55 -2.36 -8.83
N LEU A 22 5.90 -3.34 -9.67
CA LEU A 22 6.91 -3.20 -10.72
C LEU A 22 6.59 -2.04 -11.69
N TYR A 23 5.33 -1.89 -12.05
CA TYR A 23 4.85 -0.85 -12.96
C TYR A 23 4.29 0.38 -12.25
N SER A 24 4.26 0.38 -10.90
CA SER A 24 3.64 1.46 -10.13
C SER A 24 4.22 2.85 -10.39
N PRO A 25 5.54 3.05 -10.57
CA PRO A 25 6.10 4.36 -10.84
C PRO A 25 5.69 4.94 -12.21
N VAL A 26 5.35 4.09 -13.15
CA VAL A 26 5.11 4.48 -14.56
C VAL A 26 3.65 4.35 -15.00
N LEU A 27 2.77 3.83 -14.15
CA LEU A 27 1.36 3.58 -14.49
C LEU A 27 0.63 4.85 -14.91
N SER A 28 0.79 5.94 -14.17
CA SER A 28 0.08 7.21 -14.44
C SER A 28 0.54 7.86 -15.75
N ILE A 29 1.85 7.82 -16.03
CA ILE A 29 2.39 8.34 -17.28
C ILE A 29 2.01 7.45 -18.45
N HIS A 30 1.94 6.13 -18.28
CA HIS A 30 1.43 5.23 -19.30
C HIS A 30 -0.04 5.46 -19.61
N ALA A 31 -0.87 5.66 -18.60
CA ALA A 31 -2.28 6.02 -18.79
C ALA A 31 -2.42 7.34 -19.58
N ARG A 32 -1.54 8.31 -19.32
CA ARG A 32 -1.47 9.57 -20.07
C ARG A 32 -1.06 9.35 -21.52
N SER A 33 -0.07 8.52 -21.80
CA SER A 33 0.40 8.22 -23.17
C SER A 33 -0.66 7.51 -24.02
N LEU A 34 -1.60 6.80 -23.40
CA LEU A 34 -2.77 6.20 -24.06
C LEU A 34 -3.93 7.20 -24.28
N GLY A 35 -3.73 8.49 -24.01
CA GLY A 35 -4.75 9.53 -24.16
C GLY A 35 -5.67 9.70 -22.96
N GLY A 36 -5.30 9.14 -21.79
CA GLY A 36 -6.06 9.30 -20.54
C GLY A 36 -6.10 10.76 -20.06
N THR A 37 -7.30 11.28 -19.83
CA THR A 37 -7.49 12.57 -19.16
C THR A 37 -7.06 12.48 -17.70
N LEU A 38 -6.74 13.61 -17.05
CA LEU A 38 -6.30 13.61 -15.65
C LEU A 38 -7.33 12.96 -14.69
N PRO A 39 -8.66 13.17 -14.83
CA PRO A 39 -9.65 12.42 -14.06
C PRO A 39 -9.61 10.91 -14.33
N MET A 40 -9.43 10.49 -15.60
CA MET A 40 -9.34 9.07 -15.93
C MET A 40 -8.09 8.41 -15.35
N ILE A 41 -6.95 9.11 -15.36
CA ILE A 41 -5.73 8.64 -14.68
C ILE A 41 -5.99 8.46 -13.18
N GLY A 42 -6.65 9.42 -12.54
CA GLY A 42 -7.08 9.31 -11.15
C GLY A 42 -7.95 8.06 -10.90
N LEU A 43 -8.92 7.78 -11.77
CA LEU A 43 -9.78 6.59 -11.67
C LEU A 43 -8.98 5.29 -11.88
N ILE A 44 -8.04 5.24 -12.81
CA ILE A 44 -7.17 4.08 -13.03
C ILE A 44 -6.35 3.76 -11.78
N VAL A 45 -5.77 4.76 -11.12
CA VAL A 45 -5.03 4.55 -9.87
C VAL A 45 -5.97 4.13 -8.74
N ALA A 46 -7.15 4.73 -8.65
CA ALA A 46 -8.17 4.43 -7.64
C ALA A 46 -8.77 3.03 -7.77
N SER A 47 -8.88 2.49 -8.99
CA SER A 47 -9.50 1.19 -9.27
C SER A 47 -8.85 0.03 -8.53
N TYR A 48 -7.56 0.16 -8.22
CA TYR A 48 -6.82 -0.78 -7.39
C TYR A 48 -7.41 -0.91 -5.97
N ALA A 49 -7.85 0.21 -5.38
CA ALA A 49 -8.47 0.21 -4.06
C ALA A 49 -9.92 -0.31 -4.11
N PHE A 50 -10.63 -0.04 -5.19
CA PHE A 50 -12.01 -0.50 -5.40
C PHE A 50 -12.13 -2.02 -5.31
N GLY A 51 -11.26 -2.75 -6.02
CA GLY A 51 -11.20 -4.20 -5.92
C GLY A 51 -10.91 -4.69 -4.49
N GLN A 52 -10.01 -4.02 -3.78
CA GLN A 52 -9.69 -4.38 -2.40
C GLN A 52 -10.85 -4.17 -1.43
N ILE A 53 -11.58 -3.05 -1.53
CA ILE A 53 -12.71 -2.73 -0.65
C ILE A 53 -13.79 -3.84 -0.75
N ILE A 54 -14.11 -4.25 -1.95
CA ILE A 54 -15.18 -5.23 -2.19
C ILE A 54 -14.75 -6.65 -1.77
N PHE A 55 -13.55 -7.08 -2.16
CA PHE A 55 -13.16 -8.49 -2.08
C PHE A 55 -12.37 -8.87 -0.84
N ARG A 56 -11.80 -7.91 -0.09
CA ARG A 56 -10.96 -8.21 1.07
C ARG A 56 -11.71 -8.95 2.18
N ILE A 57 -12.93 -8.54 2.50
CA ILE A 57 -13.76 -9.20 3.52
C ILE A 57 -14.24 -10.57 3.06
N PRO A 58 -14.85 -10.73 1.86
CA PRO A 58 -15.21 -12.04 1.33
C PRO A 58 -14.03 -13.02 1.29
N ILE A 59 -12.87 -12.60 0.77
CA ILE A 59 -11.67 -13.46 0.71
C ILE A 59 -11.28 -13.92 2.12
N GLY A 60 -11.28 -13.03 3.11
CA GLY A 60 -10.96 -13.42 4.49
C GLY A 60 -11.89 -14.50 5.02
N ILE A 61 -13.21 -14.33 4.87
CA ILE A 61 -14.22 -15.26 5.36
C ILE A 61 -14.12 -16.62 4.64
N TYR A 62 -14.04 -16.59 3.32
CA TYR A 62 -14.00 -17.83 2.53
C TYR A 62 -12.65 -18.55 2.66
N ALA A 63 -11.54 -17.84 2.82
CA ALA A 63 -10.24 -18.44 3.07
C ALA A 63 -10.20 -19.20 4.41
N ASP A 64 -10.89 -18.71 5.44
CA ASP A 64 -11.02 -19.42 6.72
C ASP A 64 -11.92 -20.67 6.61
N LYS A 65 -12.87 -20.70 5.65
CA LYS A 65 -13.78 -21.84 5.45
C LYS A 65 -13.21 -22.92 4.53
N PHE A 66 -12.62 -22.53 3.40
CA PHE A 66 -12.20 -23.44 2.32
C PHE A 66 -10.69 -23.69 2.24
N GLY A 67 -9.90 -23.08 3.16
CA GLY A 67 -8.46 -23.06 3.12
C GLY A 67 -7.93 -21.80 2.44
N ARG A 68 -6.71 -21.42 2.77
CA ARG A 68 -6.10 -20.15 2.33
C ARG A 68 -5.39 -20.29 0.99
N LYS A 69 -4.80 -21.46 0.74
CA LYS A 69 -4.03 -21.75 -0.48
C LYS A 69 -4.79 -21.46 -1.78
N PRO A 70 -6.08 -21.86 -1.97
CA PRO A 70 -6.80 -21.55 -3.19
C PRO A 70 -6.91 -20.02 -3.44
N PHE A 71 -7.12 -19.23 -2.39
CA PHE A 71 -7.24 -17.78 -2.49
C PHE A 71 -5.89 -17.11 -2.78
N VAL A 72 -4.79 -17.63 -2.22
CA VAL A 72 -3.43 -17.13 -2.51
C VAL A 72 -3.07 -17.41 -3.97
N VAL A 73 -3.30 -18.63 -4.45
CA VAL A 73 -3.07 -19.00 -5.85
C VAL A 73 -3.94 -18.18 -6.79
N SER A 74 -5.25 -18.06 -6.50
CA SER A 74 -6.17 -17.25 -7.31
C SER A 74 -5.74 -15.78 -7.37
N SER A 75 -5.23 -15.21 -6.26
CA SER A 75 -4.73 -13.84 -6.24
C SER A 75 -3.51 -13.66 -7.14
N LEU A 76 -2.58 -14.60 -7.14
CA LEU A 76 -1.42 -14.59 -8.03
C LEU A 76 -1.83 -14.77 -9.50
N VAL A 77 -2.78 -15.66 -9.78
CA VAL A 77 -3.33 -15.84 -11.13
C VAL A 77 -4.03 -14.57 -11.61
N LEU A 78 -4.86 -13.94 -10.77
CA LEU A 78 -5.50 -12.66 -11.11
C LEU A 78 -4.48 -11.54 -11.31
N SER A 79 -3.40 -11.49 -10.49
CA SER A 79 -2.31 -10.55 -10.69
C SER A 79 -1.60 -10.78 -12.03
N SER A 80 -1.40 -12.06 -12.41
CA SER A 80 -0.81 -12.42 -13.71
C SER A 80 -1.69 -11.99 -14.87
N LEU A 81 -2.96 -12.36 -14.87
CA LEU A 81 -3.92 -11.98 -15.90
C LEU A 81 -4.06 -10.46 -16.02
N GLY A 82 -4.18 -9.77 -14.88
CA GLY A 82 -4.25 -8.31 -14.84
C GLY A 82 -2.96 -7.65 -15.35
N GLY A 83 -1.78 -8.15 -14.98
CA GLY A 83 -0.50 -7.66 -15.46
C GLY A 83 -0.34 -7.82 -16.97
N ILE A 84 -0.66 -8.99 -17.51
CA ILE A 84 -0.64 -9.26 -18.97
C ILE A 84 -1.64 -8.34 -19.69
N TRP A 85 -2.85 -8.21 -19.16
CA TRP A 85 -3.87 -7.33 -19.73
C TRP A 85 -3.44 -5.86 -19.72
N LEU A 86 -2.83 -5.37 -18.63
CA LEU A 86 -2.25 -4.02 -18.57
C LEU A 86 -1.26 -3.78 -19.71
N GLY A 87 -0.42 -4.79 -20.03
CA GLY A 87 0.57 -4.70 -21.12
C GLY A 87 -0.03 -4.63 -22.51
N PHE A 88 -1.20 -5.21 -22.72
CA PHE A 88 -1.94 -5.19 -23.99
C PHE A 88 -3.01 -4.10 -24.06
N SER A 89 -3.20 -3.28 -23.02
CA SER A 89 -4.27 -2.28 -22.97
C SER A 89 -4.09 -1.22 -24.08
N PRO A 90 -5.05 -1.11 -25.02
CA PRO A 90 -4.95 -0.16 -26.14
C PRO A 90 -5.43 1.25 -25.76
N ASP A 91 -6.16 1.39 -24.68
CA ASP A 91 -6.85 2.62 -24.27
C ASP A 91 -7.00 2.71 -22.73
N PRO A 92 -7.32 3.90 -22.18
CA PRO A 92 -7.44 4.10 -20.73
C PRO A 92 -8.54 3.28 -20.07
N TRP A 93 -9.64 2.91 -20.76
CA TRP A 93 -10.70 2.11 -20.16
C TRP A 93 -10.30 0.64 -19.99
N SER A 94 -9.58 0.10 -20.99
CA SER A 94 -8.95 -1.21 -20.90
C SER A 94 -7.96 -1.25 -19.72
N LEU A 95 -7.13 -0.19 -19.58
CA LEU A 95 -6.18 -0.05 -18.49
C LEU A 95 -6.89 0.01 -17.10
N PHE A 96 -8.02 0.73 -17.02
CA PHE A 96 -8.87 0.77 -15.82
C PHE A 96 -9.40 -0.62 -15.45
N ALA A 97 -9.94 -1.35 -16.42
CA ALA A 97 -10.46 -2.71 -16.18
C ALA A 97 -9.36 -3.67 -15.72
N ALA A 98 -8.21 -3.68 -16.41
CA ALA A 98 -7.07 -4.51 -16.04
C ALA A 98 -6.51 -4.13 -14.65
N ARG A 99 -6.46 -2.84 -14.31
CA ARG A 99 -6.03 -2.35 -12.99
C ARG A 99 -7.00 -2.76 -11.89
N THR A 100 -8.31 -2.80 -12.19
CA THR A 100 -9.32 -3.31 -11.25
C THR A 100 -9.07 -4.79 -10.92
N ILE A 101 -8.72 -5.61 -11.91
CA ILE A 101 -8.36 -7.03 -11.70
C ILE A 101 -7.14 -7.14 -10.77
N THR A 102 -6.09 -6.34 -11.00
CA THR A 102 -4.94 -6.34 -10.08
C THR A 102 -5.31 -5.85 -8.67
N GLY A 103 -6.31 -4.99 -8.54
CA GLY A 103 -6.88 -4.56 -7.25
C GLY A 103 -7.59 -5.71 -6.53
N ILE A 104 -8.37 -6.52 -7.26
CA ILE A 104 -8.99 -7.75 -6.73
C ILE A 104 -7.91 -8.74 -6.28
N ALA A 105 -6.87 -8.93 -7.10
CA ALA A 105 -5.69 -9.73 -6.73
C ALA A 105 -5.07 -9.26 -5.41
N ALA A 106 -4.90 -7.95 -5.24
CA ALA A 106 -4.31 -7.36 -4.04
C ALA A 106 -5.15 -7.59 -2.77
N ALA A 107 -6.46 -7.82 -2.89
CA ALA A 107 -7.29 -8.21 -1.76
C ALA A 107 -6.87 -9.55 -1.12
N GLY A 108 -6.22 -10.42 -1.89
CA GLY A 108 -5.70 -11.71 -1.43
C GLY A 108 -4.55 -11.61 -0.43
N TRP A 109 -4.00 -10.41 -0.20
CA TRP A 109 -3.03 -10.17 0.87
C TRP A 109 -3.51 -10.68 2.24
N VAL A 110 -4.80 -10.65 2.51
CA VAL A 110 -5.38 -11.20 3.75
C VAL A 110 -5.09 -12.69 3.85
N ALA A 111 -5.34 -13.45 2.80
CA ALA A 111 -5.07 -14.90 2.78
C ALA A 111 -3.55 -15.20 2.80
N ILE A 112 -2.74 -14.42 2.05
CA ILE A 112 -1.28 -14.58 2.00
C ILE A 112 -0.67 -14.39 3.38
N SER A 113 -1.00 -13.30 4.09
CA SER A 113 -0.42 -12.98 5.39
C SER A 113 -0.74 -14.02 6.45
N VAL A 114 -1.97 -14.56 6.42
CA VAL A 114 -2.41 -15.59 7.36
C VAL A 114 -1.84 -16.96 6.99
N MET A 115 -1.78 -17.31 5.70
CA MET A 115 -1.12 -18.53 5.24
C MET A 115 0.37 -18.53 5.58
N TYR A 116 1.07 -17.41 5.39
CA TYR A 116 2.46 -17.28 5.79
C TYR A 116 2.64 -17.51 7.29
N ALA A 117 1.78 -16.87 8.12
CA ALA A 117 1.85 -17.01 9.56
C ALA A 117 1.60 -18.45 10.04
N SER A 118 0.82 -19.25 9.31
CA SER A 118 0.51 -20.64 9.70
C SER A 118 1.70 -21.60 9.63
N PHE A 119 2.78 -21.24 8.95
CA PHE A 119 4.02 -22.03 8.92
C PHE A 119 4.90 -21.83 10.18
N PHE A 120 4.52 -20.94 11.09
CA PHE A 120 5.28 -20.65 12.30
C PHE A 120 4.45 -20.98 13.56
N ARG A 121 5.14 -21.33 14.66
CA ARG A 121 4.49 -21.56 15.96
C ARG A 121 3.89 -20.26 16.49
N GLU A 122 2.76 -20.36 17.18
CA GLU A 122 2.01 -19.20 17.73
C GLU A 122 2.84 -18.28 18.65
N ASP A 123 3.80 -18.82 19.39
CA ASP A 123 4.68 -18.08 20.30
C ASP A 123 5.56 -17.03 19.61
N ASN A 124 5.69 -17.10 18.26
CA ASN A 124 6.52 -16.21 17.47
C ASN A 124 5.72 -15.28 16.52
N SER A 125 4.43 -15.10 16.75
CA SER A 125 3.53 -14.36 15.85
C SER A 125 4.04 -12.96 15.48
N THR A 126 4.59 -12.20 16.43
CA THR A 126 5.16 -10.87 16.20
C THR A 126 6.41 -10.91 15.31
N LYS A 127 7.32 -11.86 15.54
CA LYS A 127 8.52 -12.03 14.71
C LYS A 127 8.16 -12.50 13.31
N THR A 128 7.16 -13.35 13.19
CA THR A 128 6.64 -13.84 11.90
C THR A 128 6.06 -12.69 11.09
N MET A 129 5.20 -11.85 11.71
CA MET A 129 4.62 -10.70 11.05
C MET A 129 5.70 -9.68 10.62
N ALA A 130 6.73 -9.47 11.45
CA ALA A 130 7.87 -8.64 11.08
C ALA A 130 8.60 -9.16 9.82
N LYS A 131 8.81 -10.50 9.71
CA LYS A 131 9.39 -11.11 8.50
C LYS A 131 8.52 -10.88 7.26
N VAL A 132 7.21 -11.11 7.37
CA VAL A 132 6.26 -10.88 6.27
C VAL A 132 6.31 -9.42 5.81
N MET A 133 6.32 -8.47 6.74
CA MET A 133 6.39 -7.05 6.43
C MET A 133 7.75 -6.65 5.82
N SER A 134 8.84 -7.28 6.25
CA SER A 134 10.17 -7.07 5.65
C SER A 134 10.22 -7.57 4.20
N ILE A 135 9.70 -8.77 3.94
CA ILE A 135 9.58 -9.31 2.58
C ILE A 135 8.76 -8.38 1.69
N ASN A 136 7.61 -7.92 2.17
CA ASN A 136 6.77 -6.95 1.47
C ASN A 136 7.58 -5.67 1.12
N SER A 137 8.20 -5.05 2.12
CA SER A 137 8.91 -3.77 1.93
C SER A 137 10.09 -3.90 0.97
N VAL A 138 10.91 -4.95 1.10
CA VAL A 138 12.06 -5.19 0.22
C VAL A 138 11.57 -5.49 -1.20
N SER A 139 10.51 -6.28 -1.35
CA SER A 139 9.94 -6.62 -2.66
C SER A 139 9.39 -5.39 -3.38
N ILE A 140 8.66 -4.52 -2.67
CA ILE A 140 8.12 -3.27 -3.25
C ILE A 140 9.26 -2.32 -3.62
N LEU A 141 10.26 -2.16 -2.74
CA LEU A 141 11.42 -1.30 -3.00
C LEU A 141 12.18 -1.74 -4.25
N GLY A 142 12.53 -3.03 -4.32
CA GLY A 142 13.20 -3.59 -5.49
C GLY A 142 12.36 -3.48 -6.76
N ALA A 143 11.07 -3.77 -6.68
CA ALA A 143 10.15 -3.68 -7.80
C ALA A 143 10.05 -2.26 -8.37
N THR A 144 9.92 -1.24 -7.53
CA THR A 144 9.80 0.15 -8.00
C THR A 144 11.09 0.66 -8.63
N SER A 145 12.26 0.29 -8.09
CA SER A 145 13.56 0.64 -8.67
C SER A 145 13.76 -0.02 -10.04
N VAL A 146 13.60 -1.36 -10.07
CA VAL A 146 13.78 -2.15 -11.32
C VAL A 146 12.73 -1.77 -12.36
N GLY A 147 11.50 -1.49 -11.92
CA GLY A 147 10.41 -1.12 -12.82
C GLY A 147 10.66 0.17 -13.59
N GLY A 148 11.21 1.20 -12.93
CA GLY A 148 11.61 2.45 -13.60
C GLY A 148 12.70 2.23 -14.65
N LEU A 149 13.77 1.52 -14.27
CA LEU A 149 14.87 1.15 -15.18
C LEU A 149 14.35 0.32 -16.38
N MET A 150 13.56 -0.71 -16.09
CA MET A 150 12.99 -1.58 -17.14
C MET A 150 12.12 -0.79 -18.12
N ALA A 151 11.32 0.14 -17.60
CA ALA A 151 10.46 0.99 -18.43
C ALA A 151 11.27 1.92 -19.37
N ASP A 152 12.44 2.40 -18.94
CA ASP A 152 13.33 3.22 -19.75
C ASP A 152 14.00 2.40 -20.85
N PHE A 153 14.61 1.27 -20.51
CA PHE A 153 15.42 0.48 -21.44
C PHE A 153 14.59 -0.41 -22.37
N MET A 154 13.47 -0.95 -21.89
CA MET A 154 12.67 -1.95 -22.60
C MET A 154 11.25 -1.46 -22.94
N GLY A 155 10.92 -0.21 -22.61
CA GLY A 155 9.59 0.36 -22.77
C GLY A 155 8.62 0.02 -21.63
N THR A 156 7.62 0.86 -21.43
CA THR A 156 6.70 0.76 -20.28
C THR A 156 5.91 -0.55 -20.25
N SER A 157 5.46 -1.05 -21.41
CA SER A 157 4.68 -2.30 -21.49
C SER A 157 5.45 -3.52 -20.98
N SER A 158 6.80 -3.51 -21.07
CA SER A 158 7.64 -4.59 -20.55
C SER A 158 7.45 -4.82 -19.05
N THR A 159 7.23 -3.75 -18.28
CA THR A 159 7.00 -3.82 -16.82
C THR A 159 5.70 -4.54 -16.48
N PHE A 160 4.66 -4.35 -17.29
CA PHE A 160 3.38 -5.04 -17.11
C PHE A 160 3.48 -6.53 -17.45
N PHE A 161 4.12 -6.86 -18.57
CA PHE A 161 4.34 -8.27 -18.95
C PHE A 161 5.22 -9.01 -17.94
N ALA A 162 6.32 -8.38 -17.51
CA ALA A 162 7.18 -8.97 -16.47
C ALA A 162 6.41 -9.16 -15.15
N ALA A 163 5.59 -8.20 -14.73
CA ALA A 163 4.73 -8.34 -13.56
C ALA A 163 3.78 -9.52 -13.69
N GLY A 164 3.15 -9.70 -14.85
CA GLY A 164 2.27 -10.83 -15.13
C GLY A 164 2.99 -12.18 -15.09
N ILE A 165 4.17 -12.27 -15.72
CA ILE A 165 4.99 -13.50 -15.73
C ILE A 165 5.46 -13.84 -14.32
N LEU A 166 5.96 -12.88 -13.55
CA LEU A 166 6.42 -13.10 -12.17
C LEU A 166 5.28 -13.56 -11.27
N ALA A 167 4.07 -13.02 -11.44
CA ALA A 167 2.89 -13.49 -10.73
C ALA A 167 2.51 -14.93 -11.11
N ALA A 168 2.60 -15.31 -12.40
CA ALA A 168 2.36 -16.68 -12.84
C ALA A 168 3.36 -17.66 -12.21
N ILE A 169 4.64 -17.31 -12.19
CA ILE A 169 5.68 -18.11 -11.52
C ILE A 169 5.36 -18.23 -10.02
N GLY A 170 4.96 -17.12 -9.37
CA GLY A 170 4.53 -17.14 -7.98
C GLY A 170 3.33 -18.07 -7.73
N ALA A 171 2.34 -18.06 -8.63
CA ALA A 171 1.18 -18.96 -8.54
C ALA A 171 1.58 -20.43 -8.62
N LEU A 172 2.47 -20.78 -9.55
CA LEU A 172 2.99 -22.14 -9.68
C LEU A 172 3.76 -22.58 -8.42
N ILE A 173 4.65 -21.72 -7.89
CA ILE A 173 5.40 -21.99 -6.66
C ILE A 173 4.46 -22.25 -5.49
N VAL A 174 3.47 -21.37 -5.27
CA VAL A 174 2.53 -21.53 -4.15
C VAL A 174 1.61 -22.74 -4.35
N ALA A 175 1.25 -23.08 -5.59
CA ALA A 175 0.46 -24.28 -5.90
C ALA A 175 1.16 -25.59 -5.47
N LEU A 176 2.50 -25.62 -5.42
CA LEU A 176 3.28 -26.76 -4.97
C LEU A 176 3.37 -26.90 -3.44
N ILE A 177 2.99 -25.88 -2.68
CA ILE A 177 3.10 -25.88 -1.22
C ILE A 177 1.88 -26.57 -0.61
N SER A 178 2.10 -27.50 0.33
CA SER A 178 1.01 -28.04 1.15
C SER A 178 0.70 -27.06 2.28
N GLU A 179 -0.56 -26.64 2.40
CA GLU A 179 -1.02 -25.78 3.50
C GLU A 179 -1.01 -26.57 4.81
N PRO A 180 -0.46 -26.01 5.92
CA PRO A 180 -0.56 -26.63 7.23
C PRO A 180 -2.01 -26.71 7.69
N GLU A 181 -2.37 -27.79 8.38
CA GLU A 181 -3.67 -27.90 9.04
C GLU A 181 -3.81 -26.82 10.10
N TYR A 182 -4.94 -26.13 10.10
CA TYR A 182 -5.24 -25.12 11.12
C TYR A 182 -6.63 -25.33 11.71
N GLY A 183 -6.73 -25.05 13.01
CA GLY A 183 -8.00 -25.15 13.72
C GLY A 183 -9.01 -24.11 13.23
N LYS A 184 -10.24 -24.53 12.99
CA LYS A 184 -11.37 -23.63 12.67
C LYS A 184 -11.59 -22.69 13.84
N ARG A 185 -11.34 -21.39 13.67
CA ARG A 185 -11.68 -20.38 14.69
C ARG A 185 -13.16 -20.06 14.63
N ASN A 186 -13.86 -20.31 15.75
CA ASN A 186 -15.24 -19.86 15.93
C ASN A 186 -15.24 -18.33 16.13
N HIS A 187 -15.61 -17.60 15.09
CA HIS A 187 -15.79 -16.15 15.18
C HIS A 187 -17.03 -15.79 16.00
N ARG A 188 -16.85 -15.09 17.11
CA ARG A 188 -17.94 -14.49 17.88
C ARG A 188 -18.42 -13.21 17.19
N PHE A 189 -19.33 -13.37 16.22
CA PHE A 189 -19.84 -12.31 15.33
C PHE A 189 -20.25 -11.01 16.08
N LYS A 190 -20.95 -11.14 17.22
CA LYS A 190 -21.42 -9.98 18.01
C LYS A 190 -20.26 -9.15 18.61
N GLN A 191 -19.17 -9.79 19.04
CA GLN A 191 -17.98 -9.09 19.56
C GLN A 191 -17.21 -8.39 18.44
N SER A 192 -17.18 -8.96 17.25
CA SER A 192 -16.60 -8.32 16.06
C SER A 192 -17.31 -7.03 15.69
N LEU A 193 -18.66 -7.01 15.74
CA LEU A 193 -19.45 -5.79 15.48
C LEU A 193 -19.14 -4.64 16.44
N ASN A 194 -18.95 -4.94 17.74
CA ASN A 194 -18.58 -3.91 18.72
C ASN A 194 -17.18 -3.35 18.47
N THR A 195 -16.24 -4.19 18.04
CA THR A 195 -14.90 -3.75 17.65
C THR A 195 -14.93 -2.83 16.43
N ILE A 196 -15.72 -3.16 15.41
CA ILE A 196 -15.91 -2.35 14.20
C ILE A 196 -16.42 -0.94 14.56
N LYS A 197 -17.34 -0.84 15.52
CA LYS A 197 -17.95 0.42 15.95
C LYS A 197 -17.12 1.19 16.99
N SER A 198 -15.92 0.71 17.36
CA SER A 198 -15.07 1.38 18.34
C SER A 198 -14.71 2.80 17.92
N PRO A 199 -15.05 3.85 18.69
CA PRO A 199 -14.73 5.24 18.33
C PRO A 199 -13.21 5.48 18.19
N SER A 200 -12.41 4.78 18.99
CA SER A 200 -10.94 4.89 18.92
C SER A 200 -10.41 4.30 17.61
N LEU A 201 -10.93 3.15 17.18
CA LEU A 201 -10.54 2.52 15.92
C LEU A 201 -10.94 3.40 14.72
N ILE A 202 -12.16 3.95 14.76
CA ILE A 202 -12.66 4.84 13.70
C ILE A 202 -11.76 6.09 13.60
N LYS A 203 -11.41 6.76 14.71
CA LYS A 203 -10.53 7.93 14.69
C LYS A 203 -9.14 7.61 14.13
N VAL A 204 -8.55 6.49 14.53
CA VAL A 204 -7.25 6.03 13.99
C VAL A 204 -7.36 5.76 12.49
N SER A 205 -8.45 5.15 12.05
CA SER A 205 -8.71 4.87 10.63
C SER A 205 -8.96 6.13 9.81
N LEU A 206 -9.59 7.17 10.38
CA LEU A 206 -9.76 8.47 9.72
C LEU A 206 -8.40 9.15 9.44
N VAL A 207 -7.47 9.09 10.39
CA VAL A 207 -6.09 9.56 10.12
C VAL A 207 -5.44 8.73 9.03
N ALA A 208 -5.67 7.42 9.00
CA ALA A 208 -5.13 6.57 7.95
C ALA A 208 -5.73 6.86 6.57
N ILE A 209 -7.00 7.30 6.48
CA ILE A 209 -7.58 7.80 5.22
C ILE A 209 -6.73 8.95 4.66
N THR A 210 -6.37 9.95 5.49
CA THR A 210 -5.57 11.08 5.01
C THR A 210 -4.18 10.66 4.54
N LEU A 211 -3.53 9.74 5.26
CA LEU A 211 -2.26 9.16 4.85
C LEU A 211 -2.36 8.44 3.50
N GLN A 212 -3.38 7.62 3.32
CA GLN A 212 -3.54 6.85 2.08
C GLN A 212 -4.02 7.72 0.92
N PHE A 213 -4.80 8.76 1.20
CA PHE A 213 -5.17 9.78 0.22
C PHE A 213 -3.92 10.39 -0.42
N VAL A 214 -2.98 10.87 0.40
CA VAL A 214 -1.72 11.45 -0.06
C VAL A 214 -0.85 10.39 -0.77
N THR A 215 -0.74 9.19 -0.21
CA THR A 215 0.08 8.13 -0.80
C THR A 215 -0.37 7.76 -2.21
N PHE A 216 -1.67 7.53 -2.40
CA PHE A 216 -2.19 7.08 -3.70
C PHE A 216 -2.56 8.24 -4.62
N GLY A 217 -3.10 9.33 -4.10
CA GLY A 217 -3.44 10.52 -4.89
C GLY A 217 -2.21 11.28 -5.36
N VAL A 218 -1.26 11.52 -4.46
CA VAL A 218 -0.06 12.31 -4.77
C VAL A 218 1.08 11.40 -5.24
N THR A 219 1.62 10.56 -4.36
CA THR A 219 2.88 9.85 -4.62
C THR A 219 2.80 8.88 -5.80
N PHE A 220 1.75 8.07 -5.89
CA PHE A 220 1.56 7.13 -7.00
C PHE A 220 0.68 7.67 -8.13
N GLY A 221 -0.12 8.70 -7.87
CA GLY A 221 -1.05 9.27 -8.84
C GLY A 221 -0.41 10.37 -9.69
N PHE A 222 -0.22 11.54 -9.12
CA PHE A 222 0.08 12.76 -9.88
C PHE A 222 1.52 13.25 -9.79
N LEU A 223 2.31 12.83 -8.80
CA LEU A 223 3.73 13.18 -8.72
C LEU A 223 4.55 12.62 -9.89
N PRO A 224 4.35 11.38 -10.38
CA PRO A 224 5.05 10.91 -11.58
C PRO A 224 4.80 11.79 -12.78
N ILE A 225 3.56 12.24 -12.99
CA ILE A 225 3.20 13.13 -14.10
C ILE A 225 3.87 14.51 -13.93
N PHE A 226 3.90 15.05 -12.73
CA PHE A 226 4.57 16.30 -12.43
C PHE A 226 6.08 16.21 -12.69
N ALA A 227 6.72 15.13 -12.23
CA ALA A 227 8.14 14.88 -12.47
C ALA A 227 8.47 14.69 -13.95
N GLU A 228 7.62 13.99 -14.72
CA GLU A 228 7.76 13.85 -16.18
C GLU A 228 7.70 15.22 -16.87
N ASN A 229 6.80 16.12 -16.45
CA ASN A 229 6.72 17.48 -16.97
C ASN A 229 7.99 18.31 -16.69
N LEU A 230 8.76 17.95 -15.65
CA LEU A 230 10.08 18.53 -15.34
C LEU A 230 11.25 17.80 -16.03
N GLY A 231 10.96 16.88 -16.95
CA GLY A 231 11.96 16.14 -17.72
C GLY A 231 12.51 14.89 -17.04
N ALA A 232 11.85 14.36 -15.99
CA ALA A 232 12.25 13.11 -15.36
C ALA A 232 12.10 11.93 -16.33
N SER A 233 13.13 11.09 -16.39
CA SER A 233 13.07 9.79 -17.05
C SER A 233 12.22 8.80 -16.23
N LYS A 234 11.85 7.67 -16.81
CA LYS A 234 11.14 6.60 -16.09
C LYS A 234 12.01 5.99 -15.00
N SER A 235 13.32 5.94 -15.21
CA SER A 235 14.29 5.55 -14.20
C SER A 235 14.27 6.51 -13.00
N ASP A 236 14.23 7.83 -13.25
CA ASP A 236 14.14 8.83 -12.19
C ASP A 236 12.86 8.66 -11.36
N LEU A 237 11.73 8.34 -12.00
CA LEU A 237 10.48 8.05 -11.30
C LEU A 237 10.59 6.80 -10.39
N GLY A 238 11.27 5.76 -10.90
CA GLY A 238 11.57 4.57 -10.12
C GLY A 238 12.44 4.88 -8.90
N PHE A 239 13.54 5.62 -9.09
CA PHE A 239 14.46 6.01 -8.01
C PHE A 239 13.80 6.95 -7.00
N MET A 240 13.03 7.92 -7.46
CA MET A 240 12.28 8.84 -6.60
C MET A 240 11.28 8.08 -5.70
N THR A 241 10.54 7.14 -6.28
CA THR A 241 9.60 6.29 -5.53
C THR A 241 10.35 5.43 -4.52
N SER A 242 11.47 4.83 -4.93
CA SER A 242 12.30 3.98 -4.09
C SER A 242 12.98 4.74 -2.96
N ALA A 243 13.43 5.99 -3.19
CA ALA A 243 13.98 6.85 -2.16
C ALA A 243 12.94 7.13 -1.05
N GLY A 244 11.69 7.45 -1.44
CA GLY A 244 10.59 7.61 -0.50
C GLY A 244 10.26 6.33 0.28
N LEU A 245 10.29 5.16 -0.38
CA LEU A 245 10.07 3.86 0.27
C LEU A 245 11.21 3.49 1.22
N THR A 246 12.45 3.72 0.84
CA THR A 246 13.64 3.50 1.69
C THR A 246 13.57 4.34 2.95
N SER A 247 13.26 5.62 2.80
CA SER A 247 13.08 6.52 3.94
C SER A 247 11.94 6.05 4.84
N ALA A 248 10.80 5.65 4.26
CA ALA A 248 9.69 5.09 5.03
C ALA A 248 10.10 3.85 5.83
N LEU A 249 10.89 2.95 5.24
CA LEU A 249 11.39 1.76 5.90
C LEU A 249 12.32 2.12 7.08
N ILE A 250 13.27 3.04 6.87
CA ILE A 250 14.19 3.53 7.92
C ILE A 250 13.36 4.08 9.10
N PHE A 251 12.40 4.97 8.83
CA PHE A 251 11.59 5.58 9.87
C PHE A 251 10.59 4.61 10.52
N THR A 252 10.18 3.55 9.83
CA THR A 252 9.45 2.43 10.44
C THR A 252 10.31 1.70 11.47
N VAL A 253 11.58 1.40 11.14
CA VAL A 253 12.51 0.69 12.03
C VAL A 253 12.87 1.52 13.26
N ILE A 254 13.13 2.83 13.10
CA ILE A 254 13.48 3.71 14.23
C ILE A 254 12.26 4.26 14.98
N CYS A 255 11.04 4.02 14.50
CA CYS A 255 9.79 4.49 15.09
C CYS A 255 9.66 4.16 16.60
N PRO A 256 9.97 2.94 17.09
CA PRO A 256 9.91 2.63 18.52
C PRO A 256 10.83 3.51 19.37
N TRP A 257 12.02 3.84 18.86
CA TRP A 257 12.97 4.71 19.54
C TRP A 257 12.47 6.17 19.59
N ILE A 258 11.93 6.68 18.48
CA ILE A 258 11.34 8.02 18.42
C ILE A 258 10.16 8.12 19.38
N THR A 259 9.22 7.18 19.30
CA THR A 259 7.99 7.21 20.12
C THR A 259 8.27 7.03 21.61
N LYS A 260 9.33 6.32 21.98
CA LYS A 260 9.77 6.20 23.39
C LYS A 260 10.28 7.55 23.94
N ARG A 261 10.92 8.39 23.11
CA ARG A 261 11.49 9.69 23.52
C ARG A 261 10.44 10.79 23.57
N ILE A 262 9.64 10.94 22.51
CA ILE A 262 8.74 12.08 22.35
C ILE A 262 7.24 11.72 22.50
N GLY A 263 6.92 10.45 22.62
CA GLY A 263 5.55 9.93 22.70
C GLY A 263 4.88 9.76 21.33
N LEU A 264 3.85 8.92 21.29
CA LEU A 264 3.16 8.54 20.05
C LEU A 264 2.48 9.74 19.37
N LYS A 265 1.86 10.65 20.15
CA LYS A 265 1.11 11.78 19.61
C LYS A 265 2.03 12.82 18.96
N ASN A 266 3.14 13.15 19.62
CA ASN A 266 4.13 14.08 19.07
C ASN A 266 4.81 13.50 17.83
N ALA A 267 5.07 12.18 17.81
CA ALA A 267 5.60 11.51 16.64
C ALA A 267 4.64 11.56 15.44
N LEU A 268 3.31 11.46 15.66
CA LEU A 268 2.31 11.67 14.62
C LEU A 268 2.29 13.11 14.10
N TYR A 269 2.45 14.10 14.98
CA TYR A 269 2.55 15.51 14.56
C TYR A 269 3.80 15.73 13.70
N ILE A 270 4.97 15.24 14.12
CA ILE A 270 6.21 15.35 13.34
C ILE A 270 6.06 14.65 11.98
N ALA A 271 5.47 13.47 11.94
CA ALA A 271 5.21 12.73 10.70
C ALA A 271 4.32 13.54 9.73
N SER A 272 3.27 14.18 10.26
CA SER A 272 2.39 15.04 9.46
C SER A 272 3.12 16.30 8.97
N ILE A 273 3.94 16.93 9.81
CA ILE A 273 4.74 18.09 9.44
C ILE A 273 5.73 17.74 8.32
N PHE A 274 6.39 16.59 8.37
CA PHE A 274 7.25 16.12 7.27
C PHE A 274 6.49 16.00 5.96
N SER A 275 5.30 15.42 5.99
CA SER A 275 4.45 15.32 4.79
C SER A 275 3.98 16.69 4.31
N ILE A 276 3.58 17.60 5.20
CA ILE A 276 3.15 18.95 4.84
C ILE A 276 4.28 19.72 4.18
N ILE A 277 5.49 19.73 4.77
CA ILE A 277 6.65 20.42 4.20
C ILE A 277 6.98 19.83 2.82
N ALA A 278 7.02 18.51 2.70
CA ALA A 278 7.31 17.85 1.44
C ALA A 278 6.28 18.23 0.36
N LEU A 279 4.98 18.12 0.65
CA LEU A 279 3.92 18.42 -0.29
C LEU A 279 3.89 19.91 -0.69
N ALA A 280 4.06 20.80 0.29
CA ALA A 280 4.05 22.25 0.04
C ALA A 280 5.26 22.71 -0.79
N SER A 281 6.38 21.99 -0.76
CA SER A 281 7.57 22.31 -1.52
C SER A 281 7.47 21.91 -3.00
N ILE A 282 6.71 20.85 -3.33
CA ILE A 282 6.65 20.31 -4.71
C ILE A 282 6.29 21.34 -5.78
N PRO A 283 5.28 22.21 -5.60
CA PRO A 283 4.89 23.17 -6.63
C PRO A 283 5.96 24.19 -7.02
N PHE A 284 6.99 24.38 -6.17
CA PHE A 284 8.08 25.35 -6.40
C PHE A 284 9.34 24.70 -7.00
N ILE A 285 9.27 23.39 -7.30
CA ILE A 285 10.43 22.66 -7.80
C ILE A 285 10.52 22.79 -9.31
N GLU A 286 11.67 23.24 -9.78
CA GLU A 286 12.00 23.40 -11.19
C GLU A 286 12.87 22.24 -11.74
N SER A 287 13.52 21.48 -10.87
CA SER A 287 14.37 20.33 -11.24
C SER A 287 13.85 19.04 -10.61
N HIS A 288 13.57 18.02 -11.42
CA HIS A 288 13.06 16.73 -10.94
C HIS A 288 14.00 16.04 -9.94
N TYR A 289 15.32 16.32 -9.96
CA TYR A 289 16.26 15.75 -8.98
C TYR A 289 15.96 16.18 -7.54
N LEU A 290 15.42 17.39 -7.34
CA LEU A 290 15.02 17.87 -6.01
C LEU A 290 13.78 17.16 -5.47
N LEU A 291 13.02 16.46 -6.30
CA LEU A 291 11.92 15.63 -5.85
C LEU A 291 12.38 14.39 -5.06
N ILE A 292 13.63 13.94 -5.25
CA ILE A 292 14.18 12.78 -4.53
C ILE A 292 14.26 13.05 -3.01
N PRO A 293 14.95 14.10 -2.52
CA PRO A 293 14.98 14.41 -1.10
C PRO A 293 13.59 14.78 -0.54
N ILE A 294 12.75 15.45 -1.34
CA ILE A 294 11.37 15.77 -0.93
C ILE A 294 10.55 14.49 -0.74
N GLN A 295 10.65 13.53 -1.64
CA GLN A 295 9.99 12.23 -1.49
C GLN A 295 10.56 11.42 -0.32
N SER A 296 11.87 11.55 -0.05
CA SER A 296 12.47 10.94 1.14
C SER A 296 11.88 11.54 2.43
N LEU A 297 11.67 12.85 2.49
CA LEU A 297 11.01 13.52 3.63
C LEU A 297 9.55 13.05 3.79
N ASN A 298 8.78 13.01 2.69
CA ASN A 298 7.42 12.47 2.70
C ASN A 298 7.38 11.00 3.13
N GLY A 299 8.35 10.20 2.66
CA GLY A 299 8.52 8.81 3.04
C GLY A 299 8.79 8.64 4.54
N ALA A 300 9.62 9.48 5.13
CA ALA A 300 9.88 9.51 6.58
C ALA A 300 8.58 9.71 7.37
N GLY A 301 7.79 10.72 7.00
CA GLY A 301 6.47 10.96 7.59
C GLY A 301 5.53 9.78 7.45
N ARG A 302 5.46 9.19 6.25
CA ARG A 302 4.63 8.02 5.96
C ARG A 302 5.04 6.79 6.78
N GLY A 303 6.34 6.51 6.92
CA GLY A 303 6.85 5.37 7.69
C GLY A 303 6.49 5.47 9.17
N LEU A 304 6.71 6.64 9.78
CA LEU A 304 6.32 6.91 11.17
C LEU A 304 4.81 6.79 11.36
N MET A 305 4.04 7.49 10.54
CA MET A 305 2.58 7.55 10.67
C MET A 305 1.95 6.17 10.52
N ASN A 306 2.31 5.44 9.46
CA ASN A 306 1.76 4.10 9.19
C ASN A 306 2.05 3.12 10.35
N THR A 307 3.28 3.12 10.88
CA THR A 307 3.68 2.25 11.98
C THR A 307 2.90 2.54 13.26
N ILE A 308 2.74 3.82 13.59
CA ILE A 308 2.01 4.24 14.80
C ILE A 308 0.52 3.93 14.65
N LEU A 309 -0.09 4.23 13.49
CA LEU A 309 -1.52 4.00 13.26
C LEU A 309 -1.87 2.51 13.31
N ILE A 310 -1.05 1.64 12.71
CA ILE A 310 -1.21 0.18 12.83
C ILE A 310 -1.14 -0.27 14.29
N SER A 311 -0.14 0.21 15.02
CA SER A 311 0.01 -0.11 16.45
C SER A 311 -1.20 0.35 17.27
N LEU A 312 -1.70 1.56 17.03
CA LEU A 312 -2.89 2.08 17.69
C LEU A 312 -4.15 1.27 17.32
N ALA A 313 -4.34 0.93 16.04
CA ALA A 313 -5.47 0.12 15.59
C ALA A 313 -5.52 -1.25 16.29
N ILE A 314 -4.39 -1.94 16.40
CA ILE A 314 -4.30 -3.24 17.07
C ILE A 314 -4.64 -3.10 18.56
N ARG A 315 -4.24 -2.01 19.23
CA ARG A 315 -4.49 -1.77 20.65
C ARG A 315 -5.95 -1.44 20.98
N THR A 316 -6.78 -1.10 19.99
CA THR A 316 -8.21 -0.83 20.22
C THR A 316 -9.03 -2.08 20.50
N ALA A 317 -8.47 -3.27 20.31
CA ALA A 317 -9.16 -4.54 20.44
C ALA A 317 -8.43 -5.51 21.36
N SER A 318 -9.19 -6.41 22.02
CA SER A 318 -8.64 -7.54 22.77
C SER A 318 -7.82 -8.46 21.85
N PRO A 319 -6.89 -9.28 22.38
CA PRO A 319 -6.05 -10.17 21.59
C PRO A 319 -6.81 -10.99 20.54
N ASP A 320 -7.97 -11.50 20.89
CA ASP A 320 -8.81 -12.36 20.03
C ASP A 320 -9.47 -11.59 18.87
N LEU A 321 -9.61 -10.27 18.98
CA LEU A 321 -10.28 -9.40 18.00
C LEU A 321 -9.32 -8.50 17.23
N ARG A 322 -8.01 -8.65 17.41
CA ARG A 322 -6.99 -7.86 16.71
C ARG A 322 -7.08 -8.00 15.18
N ALA A 323 -7.39 -9.19 14.68
CA ALA A 323 -7.58 -9.42 13.25
C ALA A 323 -8.79 -8.64 12.71
N THR A 324 -9.90 -8.61 13.46
CA THR A 324 -11.10 -7.83 13.13
C THR A 324 -10.78 -6.32 13.13
N ALA A 325 -10.05 -5.83 14.14
CA ALA A 325 -9.64 -4.42 14.20
C ALA A 325 -8.75 -4.03 13.01
N MET A 326 -7.79 -4.89 12.65
CA MET A 326 -6.93 -4.66 11.49
C MET A 326 -7.69 -4.70 10.16
N GLY A 327 -8.61 -5.65 9.99
CA GLY A 327 -9.47 -5.71 8.81
C GLY A 327 -10.34 -4.46 8.65
N THR A 328 -10.94 -4.02 9.76
CA THR A 328 -11.75 -2.78 9.79
C THR A 328 -10.90 -1.55 9.47
N TYR A 329 -9.74 -1.41 10.13
CA TYR A 329 -8.79 -0.34 9.87
C TYR A 329 -8.40 -0.28 8.39
N GLN A 330 -8.09 -1.43 7.79
CA GLN A 330 -7.70 -1.54 6.39
C GLN A 330 -8.86 -1.25 5.43
N ALA A 331 -10.07 -1.68 5.74
CA ALA A 331 -11.25 -1.38 4.94
C ALA A 331 -11.58 0.12 4.93
N ILE A 332 -11.46 0.77 6.07
CA ILE A 332 -11.71 2.22 6.19
C ILE A 332 -10.62 3.01 5.48
N TYR A 333 -9.34 2.70 5.68
CA TYR A 333 -8.29 3.47 5.02
C TYR A 333 -8.27 3.28 3.49
N ALA A 334 -8.79 2.17 2.97
CA ALA A 334 -8.90 1.95 1.54
C ALA A 334 -9.79 2.99 0.84
N LEU A 335 -10.71 3.64 1.58
CA LEU A 335 -11.42 4.81 1.08
C LEU A 335 -10.45 5.95 0.71
N GLY A 336 -9.39 6.16 1.49
CA GLY A 336 -8.35 7.14 1.15
C GLY A 336 -7.59 6.77 -0.13
N MET A 337 -7.28 5.48 -0.30
CA MET A 337 -6.65 4.97 -1.52
C MET A 337 -7.52 5.16 -2.77
N MET A 338 -8.84 5.11 -2.62
CA MET A 338 -9.80 5.30 -3.71
C MET A 338 -10.07 6.79 -3.96
N LEU A 339 -10.40 7.53 -2.92
CA LEU A 339 -10.78 8.95 -3.03
C LEU A 339 -9.58 9.84 -3.39
N GLY A 340 -8.38 9.49 -2.91
CA GLY A 340 -7.17 10.26 -3.16
C GLY A 340 -6.93 10.50 -4.65
N PRO A 341 -6.68 9.47 -5.45
CA PRO A 341 -6.43 9.65 -6.87
C PRO A 341 -7.64 10.18 -7.64
N SER A 342 -8.86 9.75 -7.29
CA SER A 342 -10.09 10.20 -7.96
C SER A 342 -10.30 11.71 -7.82
N ILE A 343 -10.21 12.24 -6.60
CA ILE A 343 -10.36 13.69 -6.32
C ILE A 343 -9.17 14.45 -6.89
N SER A 344 -7.94 13.93 -6.74
CA SER A 344 -6.74 14.54 -7.31
C SER A 344 -6.83 14.70 -8.83
N GLY A 345 -7.42 13.72 -9.52
CA GLY A 345 -7.62 13.79 -10.97
C GLY A 345 -8.57 14.91 -11.40
N ILE A 346 -9.66 15.10 -10.65
CA ILE A 346 -10.61 16.18 -10.88
C ILE A 346 -9.93 17.54 -10.59
N ILE A 347 -9.24 17.68 -9.46
CA ILE A 347 -8.53 18.92 -9.11
C ILE A 347 -7.48 19.24 -10.17
N ALA A 348 -6.69 18.26 -10.60
CA ALA A 348 -5.67 18.44 -11.61
C ALA A 348 -6.25 18.91 -12.94
N SER A 349 -7.44 18.43 -13.33
CA SER A 349 -8.08 18.82 -14.60
C SER A 349 -8.63 20.24 -14.60
N ILE A 350 -9.10 20.74 -13.45
CA ILE A 350 -9.74 22.06 -13.34
C ILE A 350 -8.69 23.13 -13.03
N TYR A 351 -7.78 22.84 -12.11
CA TYR A 351 -6.87 23.82 -11.51
C TYR A 351 -5.38 23.53 -11.75
N GLY A 352 -5.07 22.46 -12.45
CA GLY A 352 -3.69 22.04 -12.71
C GLY A 352 -3.09 21.16 -11.61
N ILE A 353 -2.03 20.43 -11.99
CA ILE A 353 -1.36 19.45 -11.10
C ILE A 353 -0.78 20.09 -9.84
N PRO A 354 -0.20 21.31 -9.83
CA PRO A 354 0.33 21.93 -8.61
C PRO A 354 -0.70 22.03 -7.48
N LEU A 355 -1.99 22.25 -7.78
CA LEU A 355 -3.02 22.35 -6.75
C LEU A 355 -3.32 21.01 -6.07
N VAL A 356 -3.03 19.87 -6.72
CA VAL A 356 -3.15 18.53 -6.09
C VAL A 356 -2.26 18.44 -4.85
N PHE A 357 -1.05 19.01 -4.91
CA PHE A 357 -0.12 18.99 -3.77
C PHE A 357 -0.62 19.86 -2.62
N TRP A 358 -1.13 21.06 -2.91
CA TRP A 358 -1.77 21.92 -1.90
C TRP A 358 -3.00 21.28 -1.28
N PHE A 359 -3.80 20.58 -2.08
CA PHE A 359 -4.93 19.81 -1.55
C PHE A 359 -4.46 18.67 -0.65
N GLY A 360 -3.35 18.00 -1.00
CA GLY A 360 -2.69 17.02 -0.14
C GLY A 360 -2.24 17.61 1.21
N VAL A 361 -1.73 18.85 1.21
CA VAL A 361 -1.43 19.60 2.44
C VAL A 361 -2.69 19.81 3.28
N LEU A 362 -3.79 20.28 2.66
CA LEU A 362 -5.06 20.47 3.35
C LEU A 362 -5.58 19.17 3.98
N VAL A 363 -5.57 18.06 3.22
CA VAL A 363 -5.99 16.76 3.72
C VAL A 363 -5.12 16.30 4.90
N THR A 364 -3.79 16.55 4.84
CA THR A 364 -2.88 16.22 5.94
C THR A 364 -3.16 17.09 7.17
N MET A 365 -3.49 18.36 6.98
CA MET A 365 -3.91 19.26 8.08
C MET A 365 -5.22 18.80 8.73
N LEU A 366 -6.19 18.32 7.96
CA LEU A 366 -7.40 17.68 8.51
C LEU A 366 -7.04 16.44 9.35
N GLY A 367 -6.05 15.67 8.92
CA GLY A 367 -5.49 14.57 9.71
C GLY A 367 -4.93 15.03 11.05
N LEU A 368 -4.24 16.18 11.10
CA LEU A 368 -3.73 16.78 12.37
C LEU A 368 -4.87 17.11 13.34
N VAL A 369 -5.99 17.63 12.84
CA VAL A 369 -7.18 17.91 13.68
C VAL A 369 -7.70 16.61 14.29
N VAL A 370 -7.77 15.52 13.52
CA VAL A 370 -8.19 14.22 14.06
C VAL A 370 -7.16 13.68 15.07
N ILE A 371 -5.85 13.81 14.80
CA ILE A 371 -4.78 13.42 15.73
C ILE A 371 -4.91 14.17 17.07
N SER A 372 -5.28 15.46 17.06
CA SER A 372 -5.48 16.23 18.29
C SER A 372 -6.54 15.61 19.22
N SER A 373 -7.58 15.01 18.64
CA SER A 373 -8.67 14.34 19.34
C SER A 373 -8.36 12.91 19.81
N LEU A 374 -7.22 12.33 19.40
CA LEU A 374 -6.81 10.98 19.83
C LEU A 374 -6.41 11.00 21.30
N LYS A 375 -7.10 10.19 22.10
CA LYS A 375 -6.69 9.91 23.47
C LYS A 375 -5.63 8.80 23.46
N VAL A 376 -4.38 9.18 23.28
CA VAL A 376 -3.25 8.25 23.34
C VAL A 376 -2.81 8.17 24.80
N GLN A 377 -3.04 7.04 25.46
CA GLN A 377 -2.52 6.82 26.83
C GLN A 377 -1.00 6.98 26.81
N LYS A 378 -0.47 7.74 27.77
CA LYS A 378 0.98 7.84 27.99
C LYS A 378 1.56 6.44 28.15
N TYR A 379 2.67 6.18 27.49
CA TYR A 379 3.46 4.97 27.70
C TYR A 379 3.78 4.87 29.18
N GLN A 380 3.12 3.97 29.92
CA GLN A 380 3.59 3.65 31.26
C GLN A 380 4.96 2.98 31.10
N ARG A 381 5.98 3.62 31.66
CA ARG A 381 7.34 3.07 31.79
C ARG A 381 7.23 1.82 32.66
N HIS A 382 7.37 0.64 32.08
CA HIS A 382 7.74 -0.59 32.77
C HIS A 382 9.15 -0.95 32.36
#